data_fcb92b5bae960545e7783029e245ff1a
#
_entry.id   fcb92b5bae960545e7783029e245ff1a
#
_cell.length_a   1.000
_cell.length_b   1.000
_cell.length_c   1.000
_cell.angle_alpha   90.00
_cell.angle_beta   90.00
_cell.angle_gamma   90.00
#
_symmetry.space_group_name_H-M   'P 1'
#
loop_
_entity.id
_entity.type
_entity.pdbx_description
1 polymer ?
#
loop_
_entity_poly.entity_id
_entity_poly.type
_entity_poly.pdbx_seq_one_letter_code
_entity_poly.pdbx_strand_id
1 'polypeptide(L)'
;MTIVYLYTALCTVGGADRSIIQKANYLADEMHQDVFIITDSQKERPPVFPISPRIRHIDIGIDFDRQYHHNLLVRGYYYFTLMHLYRKKLEYWLKTLKPDIVISTLGRELDFLTQLDDGSVKIGESHIAKPYTRNLHLMEQRGFPYKQIARHWRKKQEEAVKKLDALVVLTQHDADNWKEVKKACVIPNFLPFSPEKGSSCLEKRIISIGRYSEQKGYDRLIEAWIKVNRKHPDWHIRIYGEGQACKSLLKSII
;
A
#
# COMPACT_ATOMS: atom_id res chain seq x y z
N MET A 1 12.61 -10.49 19.23
CA MET A 1 12.96 -9.23 18.54
C MET A 1 11.77 -8.31 18.59
N THR A 2 12.00 -7.00 18.69
CA THR A 2 10.97 -5.98 18.61
C THR A 2 10.85 -5.46 17.18
N ILE A 3 9.68 -5.63 16.57
CA ILE A 3 9.42 -5.27 15.18
C ILE A 3 8.33 -4.19 15.13
N VAL A 4 8.59 -3.10 14.42
CA VAL A 4 7.62 -2.01 14.24
C VAL A 4 7.24 -1.91 12.77
N TYR A 5 5.96 -2.04 12.46
CA TYR A 5 5.38 -1.72 11.17
C TYR A 5 4.89 -0.27 11.14
N LEU A 6 5.26 0.47 10.10
CA LEU A 6 4.77 1.83 9.84
C LEU A 6 3.75 1.78 8.71
N TYR A 7 2.53 2.23 8.98
CA TYR A 7 1.44 2.21 8.01
C TYR A 7 0.52 3.42 8.15
N THR A 8 -0.23 3.75 7.11
CA THR A 8 -1.13 4.92 7.17
C THR A 8 -2.36 4.65 8.03
N ALA A 9 -3.10 3.59 7.73
CA ALA A 9 -4.28 3.17 8.48
C ALA A 9 -4.68 1.74 8.09
N LEU A 10 -5.26 0.98 9.02
CA LEU A 10 -5.67 -0.42 8.86
C LEU A 10 -7.18 -0.57 8.61
N CYS A 11 -7.82 0.45 8.05
CA CYS A 11 -9.27 0.57 7.94
C CYS A 11 -9.80 0.43 6.51
N THR A 12 -8.99 -0.08 5.57
CA THR A 12 -9.42 -0.28 4.18
C THR A 12 -9.43 -1.76 3.81
N VAL A 13 -10.40 -2.17 2.98
CA VAL A 13 -10.45 -3.53 2.43
C VAL A 13 -9.47 -3.60 1.26
N GLY A 14 -8.18 -3.76 1.57
CA GLY A 14 -7.11 -3.79 0.58
C GLY A 14 -6.21 -5.01 0.72
N GLY A 15 -5.56 -5.42 -0.38
CA GLY A 15 -4.58 -6.50 -0.36
C GLY A 15 -3.37 -6.17 0.51
N ALA A 16 -2.93 -4.91 0.54
CA ALA A 16 -1.84 -4.46 1.38
C ALA A 16 -2.19 -4.54 2.87
N ASP A 17 -3.38 -4.02 3.27
CA ASP A 17 -3.87 -4.09 4.65
C ASP A 17 -3.91 -5.54 5.15
N ARG A 18 -4.50 -6.44 4.34
CA ARG A 18 -4.54 -7.88 4.66
C ARG A 18 -3.14 -8.45 4.83
N SER A 19 -2.24 -8.20 3.88
CA SER A 19 -0.88 -8.76 3.90
C SER A 19 -0.09 -8.29 5.12
N ILE A 20 -0.17 -7.01 5.46
CA ILE A 20 0.54 -6.44 6.62
C ILE A 20 0.01 -7.04 7.92
N ILE A 21 -1.32 -7.05 8.11
CA ILE A 21 -1.94 -7.58 9.33
C ILE A 21 -1.62 -9.07 9.49
N GLN A 22 -1.75 -9.88 8.44
CA GLN A 22 -1.49 -11.31 8.53
C GLN A 22 -0.01 -11.63 8.78
N LYS A 23 0.93 -10.88 8.16
CA LYS A 23 2.37 -11.02 8.48
C LYS A 23 2.64 -10.63 9.93
N ALA A 24 2.08 -9.51 10.38
CA ALA A 24 2.23 -9.07 11.76
C ALA A 24 1.69 -10.11 12.76
N ASN A 25 0.49 -10.67 12.48
CA ASN A 25 -0.09 -11.74 13.28
C ASN A 25 0.83 -12.96 13.33
N TYR A 26 1.32 -13.42 12.19
CA TYR A 26 2.24 -14.57 12.12
C TYR A 26 3.52 -14.33 12.92
N LEU A 27 4.12 -13.14 12.81
CA LEU A 27 5.31 -12.79 13.58
C LEU A 27 5.04 -12.77 15.09
N ALA A 28 3.85 -12.31 15.52
CA ALA A 28 3.49 -12.24 16.92
C ALA A 28 3.05 -13.61 17.48
N ASP A 29 2.22 -14.36 16.77
CA ASP A 29 1.58 -15.56 17.27
C ASP A 29 2.46 -16.81 17.09
N GLU A 30 3.05 -16.99 15.91
CA GLU A 30 3.82 -18.18 15.56
C GLU A 30 5.32 -17.99 15.84
N MET A 31 5.87 -16.82 15.51
CA MET A 31 7.30 -16.56 15.73
C MET A 31 7.59 -15.91 17.08
N HIS A 32 6.57 -15.60 17.88
CA HIS A 32 6.68 -15.04 19.24
C HIS A 32 7.53 -13.76 19.30
N GLN A 33 7.40 -12.89 18.29
CA GLN A 33 8.07 -11.61 18.27
C GLN A 33 7.21 -10.53 18.96
N ASP A 34 7.85 -9.50 19.50
CA ASP A 34 7.17 -8.29 19.98
C ASP A 34 6.83 -7.40 18.80
N VAL A 35 5.57 -7.40 18.38
CA VAL A 35 5.14 -6.67 17.19
C VAL A 35 4.31 -5.45 17.54
N PHE A 36 4.67 -4.33 16.95
CA PHE A 36 3.96 -3.06 17.01
C PHE A 36 3.52 -2.64 15.62
N ILE A 37 2.35 -2.06 15.50
CA ILE A 37 1.91 -1.36 14.29
C ILE A 37 1.66 0.09 14.65
N ILE A 38 2.41 1.01 14.06
CA ILE A 38 2.24 2.45 14.22
C ILE A 38 1.53 2.99 12.99
N THR A 39 0.35 3.59 13.18
CA THR A 39 -0.40 4.27 12.12
C THR A 39 -0.34 5.79 12.29
N ASP A 40 -0.42 6.52 11.17
CA ASP A 40 -0.42 7.99 11.19
C ASP A 40 -1.83 8.59 11.10
N SER A 41 -2.82 7.85 10.58
CA SER A 41 -4.15 8.39 10.25
C SER A 41 -5.28 7.37 10.47
N GLN A 42 -5.23 6.56 11.54
CA GLN A 42 -6.28 5.57 11.85
C GLN A 42 -7.61 6.23 12.21
N LYS A 43 -7.62 7.36 12.93
CA LYS A 43 -8.81 8.17 13.27
C LYS A 43 -9.90 7.35 13.98
N GLU A 44 -9.54 6.58 14.99
CA GLU A 44 -10.46 5.74 15.80
C GLU A 44 -11.27 4.70 14.99
N ARG A 45 -11.01 4.55 13.68
CA ARG A 45 -11.66 3.54 12.86
C ARG A 45 -11.11 2.15 13.20
N PRO A 46 -11.96 1.14 13.37
CA PRO A 46 -11.48 -0.21 13.65
C PRO A 46 -10.68 -0.77 12.47
N PRO A 47 -9.68 -1.63 12.72
CA PRO A 47 -9.05 -2.41 11.67
C PRO A 47 -10.07 -3.30 10.95
N VAL A 48 -9.95 -3.41 9.62
CA VAL A 48 -10.89 -4.22 8.81
C VAL A 48 -10.60 -5.71 8.93
N PHE A 49 -9.33 -6.08 9.15
CA PHE A 49 -8.94 -7.46 9.38
C PHE A 49 -8.59 -7.68 10.85
N PRO A 50 -8.82 -8.89 11.40
CA PRO A 50 -8.49 -9.21 12.78
C PRO A 50 -6.99 -9.03 13.06
N ILE A 51 -6.69 -8.34 14.14
CA ILE A 51 -5.33 -8.16 14.66
C ILE A 51 -5.19 -9.04 15.90
N SER A 52 -4.08 -9.77 16.00
CA SER A 52 -3.77 -10.55 17.19
C SER A 52 -3.72 -9.67 18.45
N PRO A 53 -4.27 -10.12 19.59
CA PRO A 53 -4.19 -9.41 20.85
C PRO A 53 -2.75 -9.26 21.36
N ARG A 54 -1.79 -9.99 20.80
CA ARG A 54 -0.36 -9.86 21.10
C ARG A 54 0.29 -8.67 20.41
N ILE A 55 -0.35 -8.09 19.40
CA ILE A 55 0.15 -6.91 18.68
C ILE A 55 -0.31 -5.63 19.38
N ARG A 56 0.61 -4.72 19.57
CA ARG A 56 0.30 -3.38 20.07
C ARG A 56 0.13 -2.40 18.92
N HIS A 57 -1.11 -1.90 18.74
CA HIS A 57 -1.42 -0.89 17.73
C HIS A 57 -1.39 0.51 18.36
N ILE A 58 -0.67 1.43 17.74
CA ILE A 58 -0.49 2.82 18.17
C ILE A 58 -0.87 3.74 17.02
N ASP A 59 -1.91 4.57 17.18
CA ASP A 59 -2.18 5.63 16.21
C ASP A 59 -1.57 6.95 16.72
N ILE A 60 -0.65 7.52 15.95
CA ILE A 60 0.00 8.78 16.32
C ILE A 60 -0.78 10.01 15.86
N GLY A 61 -1.88 9.83 15.13
CA GLY A 61 -2.88 10.84 14.86
C GLY A 61 -2.37 12.09 14.15
N ILE A 62 -1.72 11.94 12.99
CA ILE A 62 -1.20 13.08 12.21
C ILE A 62 -2.29 13.69 11.33
N ASP A 63 -3.17 12.85 10.76
CA ASP A 63 -4.28 13.26 9.90
C ASP A 63 -3.88 14.18 8.73
N PHE A 64 -3.14 13.62 7.80
CA PHE A 64 -2.73 14.34 6.59
C PHE A 64 -3.89 14.77 5.68
N ASP A 65 -5.09 14.23 5.85
CA ASP A 65 -6.24 14.60 5.02
C ASP A 65 -6.68 16.04 5.23
N ARG A 66 -6.41 16.64 6.40
CA ARG A 66 -6.73 18.05 6.71
C ARG A 66 -6.19 19.04 5.69
N GLN A 67 -5.06 18.73 5.04
CA GLN A 67 -4.45 19.63 4.05
C GLN A 67 -5.27 19.75 2.75
N TYR A 68 -6.09 18.74 2.41
CA TYR A 68 -6.76 18.69 1.09
C TYR A 68 -7.91 19.70 0.94
N HIS A 69 -8.38 20.30 2.03
CA HIS A 69 -9.44 21.33 2.02
C HIS A 69 -8.93 22.75 1.75
N HIS A 70 -7.61 22.94 1.58
CA HIS A 70 -6.98 24.22 1.45
C HIS A 70 -6.40 24.47 0.05
N ASN A 71 -6.15 25.75 -0.28
CA ASN A 71 -5.44 26.15 -1.50
C ASN A 71 -3.97 25.65 -1.49
N LEU A 72 -3.32 25.71 -2.65
CA LEU A 72 -2.01 25.08 -2.84
C LEU A 72 -0.91 25.60 -1.88
N LEU A 73 -0.88 26.91 -1.57
CA LEU A 73 0.13 27.51 -0.69
C LEU A 73 -0.09 27.08 0.77
N VAL A 74 -1.33 27.21 1.25
CA VAL A 74 -1.73 26.77 2.60
C VAL A 74 -1.52 25.26 2.76
N ARG A 75 -1.85 24.49 1.72
CA ARG A 75 -1.59 23.05 1.68
C ARG A 75 -0.12 22.72 1.83
N GLY A 76 0.78 23.47 1.18
CA GLY A 76 2.23 23.31 1.35
C GLY A 76 2.67 23.55 2.80
N TYR A 77 2.19 24.62 3.42
CA TYR A 77 2.47 24.93 4.83
C TYR A 77 2.00 23.81 5.77
N TYR A 78 0.74 23.35 5.61
CA TYR A 78 0.21 22.23 6.39
C TYR A 78 1.03 20.95 6.19
N TYR A 79 1.43 20.65 4.97
CA TYR A 79 2.26 19.48 4.69
C TYR A 79 3.57 19.51 5.48
N PHE A 80 4.30 20.63 5.48
CA PHE A 80 5.57 20.75 6.20
C PHE A 80 5.38 20.69 7.72
N THR A 81 4.35 21.34 8.26
CA THR A 81 4.07 21.28 9.72
C THR A 81 3.65 19.88 10.16
N LEU A 82 2.79 19.19 9.39
CA LEU A 82 2.38 17.82 9.68
C LEU A 82 3.56 16.84 9.55
N MET A 83 4.44 17.01 8.56
CA MET A 83 5.64 16.19 8.43
C MET A 83 6.62 16.39 9.59
N HIS A 84 6.79 17.62 10.09
CA HIS A 84 7.60 17.90 11.27
C HIS A 84 7.00 17.22 12.52
N LEU A 85 5.69 17.34 12.72
CA LEU A 85 4.98 16.68 13.82
C LEU A 85 5.09 15.15 13.72
N TYR A 86 4.93 14.60 12.50
CA TYR A 86 5.08 13.17 12.23
C TYR A 86 6.47 12.66 12.64
N ARG A 87 7.52 13.34 12.14
CA ARG A 87 8.90 13.01 12.50
C ARG A 87 9.10 13.01 14.01
N LYS A 88 8.63 14.04 14.72
CA LYS A 88 8.81 14.19 16.17
C LYS A 88 8.10 13.08 16.96
N LYS A 89 6.84 12.78 16.60
CA LYS A 89 6.08 11.71 17.25
C LYS A 89 6.64 10.33 16.95
N LEU A 90 7.02 10.07 15.70
CA LEU A 90 7.60 8.78 15.32
C LEU A 90 8.95 8.56 16.00
N GLU A 91 9.83 9.57 16.01
CA GLU A 91 11.11 9.51 16.71
C GLU A 91 10.95 9.21 18.20
N TYR A 92 9.98 9.85 18.87
CA TYR A 92 9.64 9.56 20.27
C TYR A 92 9.28 8.08 20.47
N TRP A 93 8.39 7.54 19.65
CA TRP A 93 7.98 6.14 19.78
C TRP A 93 9.12 5.16 19.45
N LEU A 94 9.92 5.41 18.43
CA LEU A 94 11.06 4.54 18.09
C LEU A 94 12.12 4.54 19.21
N LYS A 95 12.42 5.69 19.80
CA LYS A 95 13.33 5.77 20.96
C LYS A 95 12.77 5.10 22.22
N THR A 96 11.44 5.11 22.39
CA THR A 96 10.76 4.46 23.51
C THR A 96 10.72 2.95 23.36
N LEU A 97 10.37 2.47 22.18
CA LEU A 97 10.21 1.04 21.88
C LEU A 97 11.54 0.34 21.63
N LYS A 98 12.55 1.06 21.18
CA LYS A 98 13.89 0.55 20.80
C LYS A 98 13.79 -0.69 19.92
N PRO A 99 13.13 -0.60 18.75
CA PRO A 99 12.92 -1.75 17.90
C PRO A 99 14.24 -2.28 17.31
N ASP A 100 14.32 -3.58 17.09
CA ASP A 100 15.39 -4.19 16.30
C ASP A 100 15.19 -3.91 14.81
N ILE A 101 13.91 -3.90 14.37
CA ILE A 101 13.52 -3.75 12.96
C ILE A 101 12.36 -2.75 12.85
N VAL A 102 12.47 -1.81 11.92
CA VAL A 102 11.38 -0.94 11.48
C VAL A 102 11.06 -1.22 10.02
N ILE A 103 9.81 -1.58 9.74
CA ILE A 103 9.30 -1.88 8.40
C ILE A 103 8.43 -0.71 7.94
N SER A 104 8.87 -0.01 6.91
CA SER A 104 8.13 1.07 6.24
C SER A 104 7.44 0.54 4.99
N THR A 105 6.18 0.85 4.80
CA THR A 105 5.46 0.55 3.56
C THR A 105 5.67 1.61 2.46
N LEU A 106 6.80 2.31 2.51
CA LEU A 106 7.20 3.41 1.63
C LEU A 106 6.22 4.59 1.66
N GLY A 107 5.61 4.83 2.82
CA GLY A 107 4.72 5.95 3.07
C GLY A 107 5.46 7.29 3.20
N ARG A 108 4.81 8.26 3.84
CA ARG A 108 5.39 9.60 4.04
C ARG A 108 6.59 9.61 4.98
N GLU A 109 6.62 8.69 5.93
CA GLU A 109 7.74 8.50 6.89
C GLU A 109 9.07 8.26 6.19
N LEU A 110 9.07 7.67 5.00
CA LEU A 110 10.28 7.40 4.22
C LEU A 110 11.12 8.67 3.98
N ASP A 111 10.49 9.85 3.94
CA ASP A 111 11.16 11.11 3.69
C ASP A 111 12.17 11.49 4.79
N PHE A 112 12.05 10.90 5.98
CA PHE A 112 12.92 11.17 7.12
C PHE A 112 13.35 9.93 7.90
N LEU A 113 12.73 8.76 7.68
CA LEU A 113 12.94 7.54 8.46
C LEU A 113 14.41 7.13 8.55
N THR A 114 15.12 7.17 7.41
CA THR A 114 16.54 6.79 7.33
C THR A 114 17.50 7.83 7.97
N GLN A 115 16.96 8.94 8.48
CA GLN A 115 17.70 9.97 9.21
C GLN A 115 17.50 9.84 10.73
N LEU A 116 16.61 8.95 11.18
CA LEU A 116 16.38 8.70 12.59
C LEU A 116 17.42 7.71 13.08
N ASP A 117 18.20 8.14 14.06
CA ASP A 117 19.20 7.32 14.73
C ASP A 117 18.59 6.67 15.98
N ASP A 118 17.96 5.53 15.78
CA ASP A 118 17.31 4.73 16.84
C ASP A 118 17.93 3.33 16.98
N GLY A 119 18.97 3.03 16.20
CA GLY A 119 19.70 1.76 16.21
C GLY A 119 19.01 0.63 15.46
N SER A 120 17.77 0.82 14.93
CA SER A 120 17.05 -0.27 14.25
C SER A 120 17.44 -0.43 12.78
N VAL A 121 17.31 -1.65 12.28
CA VAL A 121 17.37 -1.96 10.85
C VAL A 121 16.13 -1.41 10.14
N LYS A 122 16.30 -0.64 9.06
CA LYS A 122 15.21 -0.01 8.29
C LYS A 122 14.91 -0.81 7.03
N ILE A 123 13.76 -1.45 6.97
CA ILE A 123 13.31 -2.23 5.82
C ILE A 123 12.17 -1.50 5.12
N GLY A 124 12.26 -1.35 3.80
CA GLY A 124 11.13 -0.93 2.98
C GLY A 124 10.33 -2.13 2.49
N GLU A 125 9.02 -2.05 2.49
CA GLU A 125 8.15 -3.07 1.90
C GLU A 125 7.22 -2.43 0.86
N SER A 126 7.44 -2.73 -0.42
CA SER A 126 6.67 -2.16 -1.54
C SER A 126 5.52 -3.07 -1.94
N HIS A 127 4.28 -2.63 -1.69
CA HIS A 127 3.06 -3.32 -2.13
C HIS A 127 2.53 -2.79 -3.48
N ILE A 128 3.20 -1.79 -4.05
CA ILE A 128 2.82 -1.14 -5.31
C ILE A 128 4.07 -1.05 -6.18
N ALA A 129 3.96 -1.41 -7.46
CA ALA A 129 5.07 -1.32 -8.39
C ALA A 129 5.65 0.11 -8.48
N LYS A 130 6.98 0.23 -8.58
CA LYS A 130 7.74 1.48 -8.53
C LYS A 130 7.12 2.65 -9.32
N PRO A 131 6.65 2.49 -10.57
CA PRO A 131 6.06 3.60 -11.34
C PRO A 131 4.82 4.22 -10.71
N TYR A 132 4.08 3.44 -9.90
CA TYR A 132 2.80 3.84 -9.31
C TYR A 132 2.90 4.26 -7.83
N THR A 133 4.08 4.18 -7.23
CA THR A 133 4.28 4.56 -5.83
C THR A 133 3.85 6.00 -5.59
N ARG A 134 3.19 6.24 -4.43
CA ARG A 134 2.68 7.55 -4.00
C ARG A 134 1.78 8.26 -5.04
N ASN A 135 1.26 7.54 -6.04
CA ASN A 135 0.43 8.09 -7.12
C ASN A 135 1.09 9.27 -7.89
N LEU A 136 2.42 9.33 -7.94
CA LEU A 136 3.15 10.42 -8.58
C LEU A 136 2.88 10.48 -10.10
N HIS A 137 2.60 9.35 -10.73
CA HIS A 137 2.21 9.29 -12.14
C HIS A 137 0.95 10.11 -12.45
N LEU A 138 -0.02 10.18 -11.52
CA LEU A 138 -1.23 11.01 -11.70
C LEU A 138 -0.91 12.51 -11.65
N MET A 139 0.11 12.90 -10.88
CA MET A 139 0.59 14.29 -10.88
C MET A 139 1.35 14.61 -12.17
N GLU A 140 2.15 13.68 -12.67
CA GLU A 140 2.90 13.85 -13.93
C GLU A 140 1.97 14.10 -15.13
N GLN A 141 0.79 13.48 -15.16
CA GLN A 141 -0.22 13.64 -16.22
C GLN A 141 -0.86 15.03 -16.24
N ARG A 142 -0.82 15.79 -15.13
CA ARG A 142 -1.41 17.14 -15.04
C ARG A 142 -0.57 18.24 -15.72
N GLY A 143 0.59 17.94 -16.26
CA GLY A 143 1.45 18.92 -16.91
C GLY A 143 2.22 19.83 -15.93
N PHE A 144 2.66 21.01 -16.43
CA PHE A 144 3.37 21.99 -15.61
C PHE A 144 2.38 22.72 -14.65
N PRO A 145 2.75 23.01 -13.36
CA PRO A 145 4.02 22.71 -12.68
C PRO A 145 4.05 21.30 -12.01
N TYR A 146 2.92 20.58 -12.02
CA TYR A 146 2.75 19.31 -11.27
C TYR A 146 3.75 18.23 -11.71
N LYS A 147 4.09 18.19 -13.01
CA LYS A 147 5.07 17.26 -13.55
C LYS A 147 6.46 17.44 -12.93
N GLN A 148 6.92 18.68 -12.74
CA GLN A 148 8.21 18.97 -12.09
C GLN A 148 8.20 18.61 -10.62
N ILE A 149 7.09 18.90 -9.93
CA ILE A 149 6.89 18.54 -8.52
C ILE A 149 6.95 17.02 -8.38
N ALA A 150 6.23 16.27 -9.21
CA ALA A 150 6.22 14.82 -9.17
C ALA A 150 7.61 14.21 -9.43
N ARG A 151 8.37 14.75 -10.41
CA ARG A 151 9.75 14.33 -10.68
C ARG A 151 10.68 14.58 -9.49
N HIS A 152 10.56 15.72 -8.84
CA HIS A 152 11.32 16.02 -7.63
C HIS A 152 11.01 15.02 -6.50
N TRP A 153 9.73 14.74 -6.26
CA TRP A 153 9.32 13.78 -5.25
C TRP A 153 9.75 12.34 -5.58
N ARG A 154 9.70 11.95 -6.85
CA ARG A 154 10.20 10.64 -7.31
C ARG A 154 11.70 10.49 -7.00
N LYS A 155 12.51 11.48 -7.38
CA LYS A 155 13.95 11.48 -7.08
C LYS A 155 14.20 11.41 -5.58
N LYS A 156 13.48 12.21 -4.78
CA LYS A 156 13.59 12.19 -3.31
C LYS A 156 13.26 10.82 -2.73
N GLN A 157 12.20 10.17 -3.24
CA GLN A 157 11.83 8.82 -2.84
C GLN A 157 12.92 7.79 -3.19
N GLU A 158 13.45 7.83 -4.40
CA GLU A 158 14.55 6.95 -4.83
C GLU A 158 15.78 7.11 -3.94
N GLU A 159 16.17 8.32 -3.64
CA GLU A 159 17.30 8.60 -2.73
C GLU A 159 17.04 8.11 -1.29
N ALA A 160 15.80 8.19 -0.82
CA ALA A 160 15.45 7.68 0.50
C ALA A 160 15.46 6.14 0.53
N VAL A 161 14.92 5.48 -0.51
CA VAL A 161 14.92 4.01 -0.61
C VAL A 161 16.34 3.44 -0.70
N LYS A 162 17.28 4.13 -1.37
CA LYS A 162 18.69 3.72 -1.41
C LYS A 162 19.36 3.65 -0.02
N LYS A 163 18.85 4.41 0.94
CA LYS A 163 19.39 4.47 2.31
C LYS A 163 18.79 3.43 3.24
N LEU A 164 17.79 2.66 2.80
CA LEU A 164 17.25 1.55 3.56
C LEU A 164 18.25 0.39 3.59
N ASP A 165 18.22 -0.39 4.65
CA ASP A 165 19.06 -1.59 4.80
C ASP A 165 18.63 -2.71 3.86
N ALA A 166 17.31 -2.80 3.58
CA ALA A 166 16.74 -3.71 2.59
C ALA A 166 15.42 -3.17 2.02
N LEU A 167 15.08 -3.63 0.83
CA LEU A 167 13.78 -3.39 0.19
C LEU A 167 13.14 -4.73 -0.17
N VAL A 168 11.93 -4.96 0.31
CA VAL A 168 11.10 -6.10 -0.08
C VAL A 168 10.13 -5.66 -1.18
N VAL A 169 10.07 -6.42 -2.24
CA VAL A 169 9.14 -6.23 -3.37
C VAL A 169 8.41 -7.54 -3.67
N LEU A 170 7.29 -7.47 -4.40
CA LEU A 170 6.44 -8.62 -4.63
C LEU A 170 6.83 -9.46 -5.85
N THR A 171 7.57 -8.91 -6.79
CA THR A 171 7.93 -9.56 -8.06
C THR A 171 9.35 -9.25 -8.48
N GLN A 172 9.95 -10.16 -9.26
CA GLN A 172 11.27 -9.93 -9.85
C GLN A 172 11.28 -8.71 -10.77
N HIS A 173 10.22 -8.51 -11.55
CA HIS A 173 10.09 -7.34 -12.42
C HIS A 173 10.15 -6.02 -11.63
N ASP A 174 9.55 -5.96 -10.45
CA ASP A 174 9.64 -4.75 -9.62
C ASP A 174 11.04 -4.62 -8.98
N ALA A 175 11.66 -5.71 -8.56
CA ALA A 175 13.06 -5.68 -8.11
C ALA A 175 14.00 -5.09 -9.18
N ASP A 176 13.81 -5.48 -10.43
CA ASP A 176 14.59 -4.98 -11.57
C ASP A 176 14.37 -3.47 -11.79
N ASN A 177 13.23 -2.92 -11.41
CA ASN A 177 12.95 -1.49 -11.44
C ASN A 177 13.64 -0.71 -10.30
N TRP A 178 14.02 -1.39 -9.21
CA TRP A 178 14.73 -0.80 -8.07
C TRP A 178 16.24 -1.09 -8.10
N LYS A 179 16.88 -1.04 -9.27
CA LYS A 179 18.31 -1.37 -9.50
C LYS A 179 19.29 -0.59 -8.60
N GLU A 180 18.88 0.59 -8.13
CA GLU A 180 19.71 1.45 -7.28
C GLU A 180 19.80 0.96 -5.83
N VAL A 181 18.95 0.03 -5.42
CA VAL A 181 18.89 -0.49 -4.05
C VAL A 181 19.88 -1.64 -3.88
N LYS A 182 20.77 -1.54 -2.90
CA LYS A 182 21.82 -2.55 -2.67
C LYS A 182 21.27 -3.93 -2.34
N LYS A 183 20.14 -4.00 -1.66
CA LYS A 183 19.54 -5.25 -1.20
C LYS A 183 18.03 -5.24 -1.45
N ALA A 184 17.63 -5.57 -2.67
CA ALA A 184 16.24 -5.82 -3.02
C ALA A 184 15.95 -7.33 -2.90
N CYS A 185 14.90 -7.69 -2.14
CA CYS A 185 14.46 -9.06 -1.92
C CYS A 185 13.06 -9.24 -2.52
N VAL A 186 12.85 -10.33 -3.25
CA VAL A 186 11.53 -10.67 -3.77
C VAL A 186 10.82 -11.59 -2.79
N ILE A 187 9.75 -11.09 -2.16
CA ILE A 187 8.89 -11.85 -1.25
C ILE A 187 7.45 -11.65 -1.70
N PRO A 188 6.87 -12.60 -2.46
CA PRO A 188 5.49 -12.49 -2.92
C PRO A 188 4.49 -12.47 -1.76
N ASN A 189 3.31 -11.89 -1.99
CA ASN A 189 2.22 -12.04 -1.05
C ASN A 189 1.81 -13.52 -0.97
N PHE A 190 1.51 -13.96 0.24
CA PHE A 190 1.01 -15.31 0.47
C PHE A 190 -0.49 -15.42 0.14
N LEU A 191 -0.96 -16.65 -0.07
CA LEU A 191 -2.38 -16.93 -0.20
C LEU A 191 -3.03 -16.88 1.20
N PRO A 192 -4.12 -16.12 1.38
CA PRO A 192 -4.78 -15.99 2.67
C PRO A 192 -5.57 -17.24 3.09
N PHE A 193 -5.68 -18.21 2.20
CA PHE A 193 -6.34 -19.50 2.42
C PHE A 193 -5.78 -20.55 1.45
N SER A 194 -5.82 -21.81 1.85
CA SER A 194 -5.53 -22.92 0.96
C SER A 194 -6.85 -23.50 0.46
N PRO A 195 -7.14 -23.49 -0.84
CA PRO A 195 -8.37 -24.10 -1.36
C PRO A 195 -8.29 -25.62 -1.21
N GLU A 196 -9.34 -26.25 -0.67
CA GLU A 196 -9.42 -27.70 -0.56
C GLU A 196 -9.47 -28.39 -1.92
N LYS A 197 -10.08 -27.74 -2.90
CA LYS A 197 -10.22 -28.23 -4.28
C LYS A 197 -9.92 -27.13 -5.28
N GLY A 198 -9.18 -27.45 -6.32
CA GLY A 198 -9.00 -26.58 -7.49
C GLY A 198 -10.27 -26.51 -8.34
N SER A 199 -10.36 -25.52 -9.21
CA SER A 199 -11.42 -25.44 -10.21
C SER A 199 -11.27 -26.57 -11.23
N SER A 200 -12.39 -27.22 -11.60
CA SER A 200 -12.42 -28.20 -12.70
C SER A 200 -12.18 -27.56 -14.07
N CYS A 201 -12.39 -26.25 -14.18
CA CYS A 201 -12.35 -25.47 -15.43
C CYS A 201 -13.28 -26.01 -16.56
N LEU A 202 -14.30 -26.83 -16.20
CA LEU A 202 -15.23 -27.41 -17.15
C LEU A 202 -16.41 -26.48 -17.48
N GLU A 203 -16.73 -25.54 -16.59
CA GLU A 203 -17.81 -24.59 -16.82
C GLU A 203 -17.38 -23.45 -17.73
N LYS A 204 -18.24 -23.06 -18.65
CA LYS A 204 -18.06 -21.90 -19.55
C LYS A 204 -18.30 -20.58 -18.81
N ARG A 205 -17.54 -20.38 -17.72
CA ARG A 205 -17.67 -19.24 -16.82
C ARG A 205 -16.32 -18.66 -16.46
N ILE A 206 -16.20 -17.34 -16.62
CA ILE A 206 -15.04 -16.55 -16.18
C ILE A 206 -15.44 -15.76 -14.94
N ILE A 207 -14.54 -15.68 -13.96
CA ILE A 207 -14.72 -14.92 -12.73
C ILE A 207 -13.64 -13.83 -12.68
N SER A 208 -14.08 -12.60 -12.36
CA SER A 208 -13.18 -11.50 -12.01
C SER A 208 -13.58 -10.96 -10.65
N ILE A 209 -12.60 -10.75 -9.77
CA ILE A 209 -12.83 -10.30 -8.40
C ILE A 209 -11.99 -9.05 -8.14
N GLY A 210 -12.62 -7.96 -7.69
CA GLY A 210 -11.89 -6.74 -7.34
C GLY A 210 -12.77 -5.53 -7.17
N ARG A 211 -12.18 -4.49 -6.55
CA ARG A 211 -12.85 -3.21 -6.33
C ARG A 211 -13.14 -2.52 -7.68
N TYR A 212 -14.35 -2.00 -7.86
CA TYR A 212 -14.71 -1.22 -9.06
C TYR A 212 -14.04 0.14 -9.03
N SER A 213 -12.83 0.19 -9.57
CA SER A 213 -12.01 1.39 -9.69
C SER A 213 -11.32 1.43 -11.06
N GLU A 214 -10.96 2.60 -11.53
CA GLU A 214 -10.23 2.79 -12.78
C GLU A 214 -8.94 1.96 -12.83
N GLN A 215 -8.23 1.84 -11.71
CA GLN A 215 -7.02 1.02 -11.58
C GLN A 215 -7.23 -0.45 -11.95
N LYS A 216 -8.43 -1.00 -11.74
CA LYS A 216 -8.75 -2.41 -12.03
C LYS A 216 -9.14 -2.67 -13.48
N GLY A 217 -9.46 -1.60 -14.25
CA GLY A 217 -9.68 -1.68 -15.69
C GLY A 217 -10.89 -2.53 -16.10
N TYR A 218 -11.97 -2.51 -15.32
CA TYR A 218 -13.20 -3.24 -15.65
C TYR A 218 -13.89 -2.72 -16.91
N ASP A 219 -13.70 -1.45 -17.26
CA ASP A 219 -14.09 -0.84 -18.53
C ASP A 219 -13.50 -1.62 -19.70
N ARG A 220 -12.18 -1.81 -19.68
CA ARG A 220 -11.47 -2.60 -20.72
C ARG A 220 -11.87 -4.07 -20.71
N LEU A 221 -12.12 -4.66 -19.53
CA LEU A 221 -12.59 -6.03 -19.43
C LEU A 221 -13.95 -6.21 -20.12
N ILE A 222 -14.89 -5.27 -19.88
CA ILE A 222 -16.22 -5.31 -20.48
C ILE A 222 -16.16 -5.13 -22.00
N GLU A 223 -15.39 -4.16 -22.49
CA GLU A 223 -15.17 -3.97 -23.93
C GLU A 223 -14.60 -5.21 -24.61
N ALA A 224 -13.62 -5.85 -23.98
CA ALA A 224 -13.06 -7.11 -24.49
C ALA A 224 -14.10 -8.23 -24.45
N TRP A 225 -14.90 -8.32 -23.37
CA TRP A 225 -15.93 -9.32 -23.19
C TRP A 225 -17.03 -9.24 -24.26
N ILE A 226 -17.48 -8.05 -24.62
CA ILE A 226 -18.46 -7.84 -25.70
C ILE A 226 -18.00 -8.51 -27.00
N LYS A 227 -16.72 -8.40 -27.32
CA LYS A 227 -16.13 -9.02 -28.53
C LYS A 227 -16.06 -10.54 -28.42
N VAL A 228 -15.74 -11.05 -27.24
CA VAL A 228 -15.68 -12.50 -26.96
C VAL A 228 -17.08 -13.11 -26.99
N ASN A 229 -18.06 -12.49 -26.35
CA ASN A 229 -19.42 -13.01 -26.25
C ASN A 229 -20.13 -13.14 -27.60
N ARG A 230 -19.80 -12.27 -28.58
CA ARG A 230 -20.30 -12.40 -29.96
C ARG A 230 -19.86 -13.71 -30.64
N LYS A 231 -18.66 -14.22 -30.29
CA LYS A 231 -18.12 -15.46 -30.85
C LYS A 231 -18.44 -16.70 -30.00
N HIS A 232 -18.66 -16.49 -28.72
CA HIS A 232 -18.88 -17.53 -27.71
C HIS A 232 -20.05 -17.14 -26.80
N PRO A 233 -21.30 -17.13 -27.30
CA PRO A 233 -22.47 -16.67 -26.56
C PRO A 233 -22.86 -17.57 -25.38
N ASP A 234 -22.34 -18.76 -25.33
CA ASP A 234 -22.52 -19.75 -24.26
C ASP A 234 -21.56 -19.57 -23.07
N TRP A 235 -20.62 -18.63 -23.16
CA TRP A 235 -19.74 -18.25 -22.07
C TRP A 235 -20.34 -17.10 -21.26
N HIS A 236 -20.09 -17.09 -19.94
CA HIS A 236 -20.54 -16.07 -19.02
C HIS A 236 -19.39 -15.47 -18.24
N ILE A 237 -19.41 -14.16 -18.01
CA ILE A 237 -18.51 -13.49 -17.08
C ILE A 237 -19.28 -13.07 -15.81
N ARG A 238 -18.68 -13.35 -14.64
CA ARG A 238 -19.16 -12.85 -13.35
C ARG A 238 -18.11 -11.96 -12.73
N ILE A 239 -18.50 -10.74 -12.38
CA ILE A 239 -17.61 -9.75 -11.75
C ILE A 239 -18.11 -9.54 -10.32
N TYR A 240 -17.23 -9.80 -9.35
CA TYR A 240 -17.51 -9.65 -7.93
C TYR A 240 -16.71 -8.48 -7.36
N GLY A 241 -17.37 -7.56 -6.67
CA GLY A 241 -16.73 -6.43 -6.02
C GLY A 241 -17.67 -5.27 -5.77
N GLU A 242 -17.09 -4.22 -5.17
CA GLU A 242 -17.76 -2.97 -4.87
C GLU A 242 -16.89 -1.79 -5.28
N GLY A 243 -17.48 -0.60 -5.46
CA GLY A 243 -16.74 0.63 -5.74
C GLY A 243 -17.56 1.70 -6.46
N GLN A 244 -17.01 2.89 -6.52
CA GLN A 244 -17.68 4.07 -7.08
C GLN A 244 -17.98 3.97 -8.58
N ALA A 245 -17.16 3.20 -9.32
CA ALA A 245 -17.34 3.00 -10.76
C ALA A 245 -18.48 2.03 -11.14
N CYS A 246 -19.17 1.43 -10.18
CA CYS A 246 -20.24 0.45 -10.44
C CYS A 246 -21.35 0.99 -11.34
N LYS A 247 -21.80 2.25 -11.10
CA LYS A 247 -22.87 2.88 -11.89
C LYS A 247 -22.48 3.17 -13.33
N SER A 248 -21.22 3.55 -13.60
CA SER A 248 -20.72 3.80 -14.96
C SER A 248 -20.51 2.50 -15.74
N LEU A 249 -20.03 1.45 -15.06
CA LEU A 249 -19.85 0.12 -15.66
C LEU A 249 -21.19 -0.52 -16.05
N LEU A 250 -22.21 -0.41 -15.20
CA LEU A 250 -23.56 -0.90 -15.52
C LEU A 250 -24.16 -0.23 -16.76
N LYS A 251 -23.88 1.08 -16.98
CA LYS A 251 -24.33 1.80 -18.18
C LYS A 251 -23.62 1.36 -19.47
N SER A 252 -22.43 0.77 -19.38
CA SER A 252 -21.70 0.30 -20.57
C SER A 252 -22.07 -1.14 -20.98
N ILE A 253 -22.93 -1.81 -20.20
CA ILE A 253 -23.39 -3.19 -20.47
C ILE A 253 -24.78 -3.19 -21.15
N ILE A 254 -25.55 -2.10 -21.02
CA ILE A 254 -26.86 -1.88 -21.64
C ILE A 254 -26.66 -1.20 -22.99
#